data_98b5de04dedbf7ede149821ea07184e9
#
_entry.id   98b5de04dedbf7ede149821ea07184e9
#
_cell.length_a   1.000
_cell.length_b   1.000
_cell.length_c   1.000
_cell.angle_alpha   90.00
_cell.angle_beta   90.00
_cell.angle_gamma   90.00
#
_symmetry.space_group_name_H-M   'P 1'
#
loop_
_entity.id
_entity.type
_entity.pdbx_description
1 polymer ?
#
loop_
_entity_poly.entity_id
_entity_poly.type
_entity_poly.pdbx_seq_one_letter_code
_entity_poly.pdbx_strand_id
1 'polypeptide(L)'
;MAAEVFPKRLFIVQRQYEQLRALLTAILPANPFYAAKFGASGSPTKIVRMGDLAEHFPFTTKAELIEDQRANPPYGTNLTYPLARYTRCHQTSGTAGAPLRWLDTPESWAWMLANWERVLRVAGVTEADKLFFPFSFGPFLGFWLAFEAAQKIGSLCLPGGGMSSATRLRAIFDHGATVLCCTPTYALHLAEVAAAEKIDLTTSPVKLLLVAGEPGGSIPSVMPW
;
A
#
# COMPACT_ATOMS: atom_id res chain seq x y z
N MET A 1 16.70 -22.50 3.10
CA MET A 1 16.39 -21.05 3.07
C MET A 1 17.53 -20.30 3.76
N ALA A 2 18.31 -19.52 3.03
CA ALA A 2 19.27 -18.63 3.64
C ALA A 2 18.50 -17.59 4.44
N ALA A 3 18.81 -17.43 5.73
CA ALA A 3 18.23 -16.38 6.56
C ALA A 3 18.52 -15.03 5.90
N GLU A 4 17.48 -14.27 5.59
CA GLU A 4 17.63 -12.92 5.06
C GLU A 4 18.34 -12.09 6.12
N VAL A 5 19.59 -11.73 5.87
CA VAL A 5 20.40 -10.95 6.81
C VAL A 5 19.90 -9.52 6.76
N PHE A 6 19.11 -9.13 7.73
CA PHE A 6 18.64 -7.74 7.84
C PHE A 6 19.85 -6.78 7.99
N PRO A 7 19.89 -5.68 7.24
CA PRO A 7 20.97 -4.73 7.32
C PRO A 7 21.02 -4.08 8.69
N LYS A 8 22.23 -3.78 9.19
CA LYS A 8 22.41 -3.07 10.45
C LYS A 8 21.68 -1.72 10.43
N ARG A 9 21.10 -1.30 11.56
CA ARG A 9 20.36 -0.04 11.70
C ARG A 9 21.08 1.17 11.08
N LEU A 10 22.38 1.25 11.23
CA LEU A 10 23.17 2.34 10.68
C LEU A 10 23.04 2.46 9.15
N PHE A 11 23.09 1.34 8.44
CA PHE A 11 22.89 1.33 6.97
C PHE A 11 21.48 1.73 6.56
N ILE A 12 20.48 1.32 7.36
CA ILE A 12 19.08 1.71 7.09
C ILE A 12 18.96 3.23 7.23
N VAL A 13 19.44 3.81 8.32
CA VAL A 13 19.37 5.25 8.59
C VAL A 13 20.13 6.04 7.54
N GLN A 14 21.34 5.60 7.17
CA GLN A 14 22.13 6.26 6.13
C GLN A 14 21.41 6.25 4.78
N ARG A 15 20.86 5.11 4.39
CA ARG A 15 20.08 4.99 3.15
C ARG A 15 18.82 5.85 3.16
N GLN A 16 18.09 5.88 4.27
CA GLN A 16 16.92 6.74 4.42
C GLN A 16 17.28 8.22 4.29
N TYR A 17 18.38 8.63 4.89
CA TYR A 17 18.89 9.99 4.79
C TYR A 17 19.24 10.38 3.35
N GLU A 18 19.97 9.53 2.63
CA GLU A 18 20.34 9.74 1.23
C GLU A 18 19.10 9.84 0.33
N GLN A 19 18.12 8.94 0.52
CA GLN A 19 16.86 8.94 -0.22
C GLN A 19 16.03 10.18 0.08
N LEU A 20 15.95 10.62 1.35
CA LEU A 20 15.25 11.83 1.73
C LEU A 20 15.86 13.07 1.08
N ARG A 21 17.18 13.20 1.10
CA ARG A 21 17.86 14.32 0.42
C ARG A 21 17.62 14.33 -1.08
N ALA A 22 17.72 13.18 -1.72
CA ALA A 22 17.44 13.04 -3.15
C ALA A 22 16.00 13.43 -3.48
N LEU A 23 15.04 12.98 -2.67
CA LEU A 23 13.62 13.33 -2.80
C LEU A 23 13.41 14.85 -2.68
N LEU A 24 13.90 15.48 -1.62
CA LEU A 24 13.74 16.91 -1.40
C LEU A 24 14.41 17.74 -2.52
N THR A 25 15.56 17.29 -3.01
CA THR A 25 16.23 17.95 -4.13
C THR A 25 15.40 17.86 -5.43
N ALA A 26 14.70 16.77 -5.64
CA ALA A 26 13.84 16.59 -6.81
C ALA A 26 12.53 17.39 -6.72
N ILE A 27 11.88 17.40 -5.54
CA ILE A 27 10.54 17.97 -5.40
C ILE A 27 10.56 19.50 -5.17
N LEU A 28 11.50 20.02 -4.37
CA LEU A 28 11.43 21.43 -3.94
C LEU A 28 11.51 22.46 -5.07
N PRO A 29 12.31 22.28 -6.14
CA PRO A 29 12.27 23.24 -7.25
C PRO A 29 11.10 23.04 -8.22
N ALA A 30 10.49 21.84 -8.24
CA ALA A 30 9.57 21.44 -9.29
C ALA A 30 8.12 21.26 -8.84
N ASN A 31 7.89 21.05 -7.55
CA ASN A 31 6.55 20.85 -6.99
C ASN A 31 6.01 22.15 -6.40
N PRO A 32 5.02 22.81 -7.05
CA PRO A 32 4.54 24.13 -6.58
C PRO A 32 3.91 24.09 -5.18
N PHE A 33 3.21 23.00 -4.82
CA PHE A 33 2.61 22.85 -3.49
C PHE A 33 3.68 22.85 -2.40
N TYR A 34 4.71 22.03 -2.54
CA TYR A 34 5.77 21.94 -1.53
C TYR A 34 6.73 23.14 -1.59
N ALA A 35 6.97 23.70 -2.75
CA ALA A 35 7.75 24.94 -2.86
C ALA A 35 7.08 26.09 -2.11
N ALA A 36 5.77 26.26 -2.25
CA ALA A 36 5.01 27.26 -1.50
C ALA A 36 4.98 26.95 0.01
N LYS A 37 4.70 25.69 0.38
CA LYS A 37 4.55 25.25 1.76
C LYS A 37 5.84 25.38 2.56
N PHE A 38 6.96 24.99 2.00
CA PHE A 38 8.24 24.99 2.71
C PHE A 38 8.99 26.33 2.59
N GLY A 39 8.76 27.10 1.53
CA GLY A 39 9.35 28.41 1.33
C GLY A 39 10.85 28.44 1.55
N ALA A 40 11.35 29.50 2.17
CA ALA A 40 12.76 29.65 2.52
C ALA A 40 13.26 28.66 3.58
N SER A 41 12.35 28.01 4.31
CA SER A 41 12.70 27.00 5.33
C SER A 41 13.08 25.65 4.71
N GLY A 42 12.61 25.35 3.51
CA GLY A 42 12.67 24.06 2.85
C GLY A 42 13.95 23.73 2.10
N SER A 43 15.11 24.21 2.54
CA SER A 43 16.36 23.82 1.85
C SER A 43 16.76 22.39 2.21
N PRO A 44 17.02 21.52 1.21
CA PRO A 44 17.56 20.16 1.45
C PRO A 44 18.88 20.16 2.21
N THR A 45 19.62 21.27 2.18
CA THR A 45 20.90 21.42 2.89
C THR A 45 20.73 21.50 4.40
N LYS A 46 19.53 21.80 4.90
CA LYS A 46 19.20 21.82 6.33
C LYS A 46 19.03 20.43 6.92
N ILE A 47 18.89 19.41 6.07
CA ILE A 47 18.81 18.03 6.53
C ILE A 47 20.21 17.46 6.64
N VAL A 48 20.69 17.31 7.87
CA VAL A 48 21.97 16.69 8.21
C VAL A 48 21.76 15.30 8.83
N ARG A 49 20.63 15.12 9.50
CA ARG A 49 20.19 13.85 10.11
C ARG A 49 18.68 13.66 9.90
N MET A 50 18.17 12.45 10.07
CA MET A 50 16.74 12.15 9.85
C MET A 50 15.79 12.97 10.73
N GLY A 51 16.20 13.34 11.95
CA GLY A 51 15.39 14.17 12.87
C GLY A 51 15.10 15.57 12.35
N ASP A 52 15.98 16.11 11.55
CA ASP A 52 15.88 17.49 11.05
C ASP A 52 14.64 17.69 10.16
N LEU A 53 14.11 16.60 9.57
CA LEU A 53 12.88 16.68 8.78
C LEU A 53 11.72 17.21 9.62
N ALA A 54 11.49 16.66 10.80
CA ALA A 54 10.40 17.08 11.68
C ALA A 54 10.65 18.45 12.31
N GLU A 55 11.92 18.86 12.47
CA GLU A 55 12.31 20.15 13.04
C GLU A 55 12.17 21.31 12.05
N HIS A 56 12.39 21.07 10.76
CA HIS A 56 12.49 22.13 9.75
C HIS A 56 11.38 22.11 8.70
N PHE A 57 10.60 21.03 8.60
CA PHE A 57 9.56 20.91 7.59
C PHE A 57 8.19 20.68 8.24
N PRO A 58 7.19 21.52 7.94
CA PRO A 58 5.85 21.35 8.46
C PRO A 58 5.18 20.09 7.89
N PHE A 59 4.40 19.43 8.74
CA PHE A 59 3.58 18.29 8.28
C PHE A 59 2.55 18.72 7.24
N THR A 60 2.27 17.82 6.31
CA THR A 60 1.19 17.99 5.32
C THR A 60 -0.04 17.24 5.79
N THR A 61 -1.17 17.93 5.84
CA THR A 61 -2.45 17.34 6.22
C THR A 61 -3.28 17.00 4.99
N LYS A 62 -4.22 16.06 5.16
CA LYS A 62 -5.19 15.73 4.10
C LYS A 62 -6.05 16.93 3.71
N ALA A 63 -6.38 17.79 4.68
CA ALA A 63 -7.18 18.99 4.44
C ALA A 63 -6.48 19.99 3.50
N GLU A 64 -5.19 20.21 3.67
CA GLU A 64 -4.40 21.07 2.78
C GLU A 64 -4.40 20.54 1.33
N LEU A 65 -4.24 19.24 1.16
CA LEU A 65 -4.25 18.61 -0.18
C LEU A 65 -5.63 18.67 -0.84
N ILE A 66 -6.71 18.51 -0.07
CA ILE A 66 -8.09 18.65 -0.58
C ILE A 66 -8.33 20.11 -1.00
N GLU A 67 -7.92 21.06 -0.20
CA GLU A 67 -8.08 22.50 -0.52
C GLU A 67 -7.26 22.88 -1.76
N ASP A 68 -6.03 22.39 -1.88
CA ASP A 68 -5.23 22.60 -3.07
C ASP A 68 -5.91 22.01 -4.33
N GLN A 69 -6.46 20.81 -4.25
CA GLN A 69 -7.17 20.21 -5.38
C GLN A 69 -8.51 20.92 -5.70
N ARG A 70 -9.17 21.49 -4.70
CA ARG A 70 -10.36 22.31 -4.88
C ARG A 70 -10.04 23.61 -5.61
N ALA A 71 -8.95 24.26 -5.22
CA ALA A 71 -8.48 25.51 -5.83
C ALA A 71 -7.89 25.33 -7.23
N ASN A 72 -7.30 24.16 -7.48
CA ASN A 72 -6.57 23.84 -8.72
C ASN A 72 -7.03 22.48 -9.29
N PRO A 73 -8.27 22.37 -9.79
CA PRO A 73 -8.79 21.10 -10.29
C PRO A 73 -8.09 20.66 -11.59
N PRO A 74 -8.04 19.35 -11.89
CA PRO A 74 -8.58 18.23 -11.09
C PRO A 74 -7.61 17.64 -10.08
N TYR A 75 -6.31 17.94 -10.11
CA TYR A 75 -5.28 17.21 -9.36
C TYR A 75 -4.51 18.06 -8.34
N GLY A 76 -4.77 19.37 -8.26
CA GLY A 76 -4.03 20.29 -7.42
C GLY A 76 -2.67 20.66 -7.99
N THR A 77 -1.86 21.31 -7.15
CA THR A 77 -0.50 21.72 -7.49
C THR A 77 0.58 20.80 -6.93
N ASN A 78 0.18 19.74 -6.19
CA ASN A 78 1.11 18.71 -5.68
C ASN A 78 1.57 17.76 -6.80
N LEU A 79 2.15 18.32 -7.85
CA LEU A 79 2.68 17.60 -9.01
C LEU A 79 4.14 18.03 -9.23
N THR A 80 5.06 17.08 -9.16
CA THR A 80 6.49 17.33 -9.37
C THR A 80 6.87 17.31 -10.85
N TYR A 81 6.13 16.57 -11.65
CA TYR A 81 6.40 16.37 -13.07
C TYR A 81 5.22 16.83 -13.94
N PRO A 82 5.43 17.06 -15.24
CA PRO A 82 4.33 17.27 -16.18
C PRO A 82 3.31 16.12 -16.13
N LEU A 83 2.02 16.42 -16.28
CA LEU A 83 0.94 15.45 -16.15
C LEU A 83 1.14 14.19 -17.01
N ALA A 84 1.75 14.31 -18.18
CA ALA A 84 2.05 13.20 -19.08
C ALA A 84 3.01 12.15 -18.50
N ARG A 85 3.72 12.45 -17.41
CA ARG A 85 4.59 11.49 -16.71
C ARG A 85 3.84 10.58 -15.75
N TYR A 86 2.62 10.96 -15.37
CA TYR A 86 1.80 10.16 -14.45
C TYR A 86 0.97 9.17 -15.23
N THR A 87 1.01 7.91 -14.82
CA THR A 87 0.34 6.80 -15.50
C THR A 87 -0.71 6.12 -14.65
N ARG A 88 -0.82 6.50 -13.36
CA ARG A 88 -1.81 5.96 -12.44
C ARG A 88 -2.49 7.08 -11.66
N CYS A 89 -3.78 6.91 -11.44
CA CYS A 89 -4.58 7.77 -10.59
C CYS A 89 -5.35 6.90 -9.60
N HIS A 90 -5.16 7.16 -8.32
CA HIS A 90 -5.96 6.60 -7.25
C HIS A 90 -6.67 7.72 -6.49
N GLN A 91 -7.69 7.38 -5.74
CA GLN A 91 -8.40 8.35 -4.92
C GLN A 91 -8.84 7.74 -3.59
N THR A 92 -9.06 8.57 -2.59
CA THR A 92 -9.65 8.16 -1.33
C THR A 92 -11.17 8.01 -1.48
N SER A 93 -11.83 7.27 -0.57
CA SER A 93 -13.27 7.03 -0.60
C SER A 93 -14.14 8.29 -0.49
N GLY A 94 -13.57 9.41 0.01
CA GLY A 94 -14.31 10.66 0.17
C GLY A 94 -15.37 10.64 1.27
N THR A 95 -15.36 9.68 2.19
CA THR A 95 -16.34 9.56 3.28
C THR A 95 -16.47 10.79 4.18
N ALA A 96 -15.42 11.63 4.23
CA ALA A 96 -15.38 12.89 4.99
C ALA A 96 -15.37 14.15 4.10
N GLY A 97 -15.82 14.03 2.82
CA GLY A 97 -15.82 15.15 1.87
C GLY A 97 -15.39 14.72 0.47
N ALA A 98 -14.78 15.63 -0.30
CA ALA A 98 -14.31 15.34 -1.65
C ALA A 98 -13.19 14.27 -1.63
N PRO A 99 -13.19 13.32 -2.60
CA PRO A 99 -12.09 12.37 -2.73
C PRO A 99 -10.78 13.10 -3.04
N LEU A 100 -9.72 12.74 -2.32
CA LEU A 100 -8.37 13.18 -2.65
C LEU A 100 -7.82 12.29 -3.76
N ARG A 101 -7.40 12.88 -4.87
CA ARG A 101 -6.78 12.18 -5.99
C ARG A 101 -5.27 12.14 -5.81
N TRP A 102 -4.68 11.02 -6.16
CA TRP A 102 -3.25 10.79 -6.06
C TRP A 102 -2.72 10.22 -7.36
N LEU A 103 -1.67 10.84 -7.89
CA LEU A 103 -1.08 10.43 -9.15
C LEU A 103 0.29 9.82 -8.91
N ASP A 104 0.57 8.73 -9.61
CA ASP A 104 1.85 8.05 -9.57
C ASP A 104 2.50 7.97 -10.95
N THR A 105 3.81 8.22 -10.98
CA THR A 105 4.65 7.92 -12.13
C THR A 105 5.02 6.43 -12.15
N PRO A 106 5.51 5.88 -13.28
CA PRO A 106 6.03 4.51 -13.30
C PRO A 106 7.11 4.26 -12.24
N GLU A 107 7.96 5.26 -11.99
CA GLU A 107 9.06 5.15 -11.02
C GLU A 107 8.55 5.11 -9.57
N SER A 108 7.59 6.00 -9.19
CA SER A 108 7.02 5.98 -7.85
C SER A 108 6.26 4.68 -7.60
N TRP A 109 5.53 4.20 -8.59
CA TRP A 109 4.82 2.93 -8.52
C TRP A 109 5.79 1.75 -8.35
N ALA A 110 6.85 1.69 -9.17
CA ALA A 110 7.87 0.65 -9.07
C ALA A 110 8.56 0.64 -7.70
N TRP A 111 8.80 1.82 -7.11
CA TRP A 111 9.35 1.93 -5.76
C TRP A 111 8.40 1.33 -4.70
N MET A 112 7.11 1.61 -4.79
CA MET A 112 6.11 1.04 -3.88
C MET A 112 5.99 -0.48 -4.04
N LEU A 113 6.01 -0.97 -5.28
CA LEU A 113 6.01 -2.42 -5.57
C LEU A 113 7.22 -3.12 -4.94
N ALA A 114 8.41 -2.53 -5.03
CA ALA A 114 9.61 -3.10 -4.41
C ALA A 114 9.51 -3.22 -2.88
N ASN A 115 8.78 -2.33 -2.22
CA ASN A 115 8.51 -2.46 -0.79
C ASN A 115 7.51 -3.60 -0.50
N TRP A 116 6.46 -3.73 -1.30
CA TRP A 116 5.51 -4.84 -1.18
C TRP A 116 6.14 -6.21 -1.50
N GLU A 117 7.03 -6.29 -2.49
CA GLU A 117 7.81 -7.51 -2.76
C GLU A 117 8.60 -7.96 -1.51
N ARG A 118 9.19 -7.01 -0.77
CA ARG A 118 9.88 -7.32 0.49
C ARG A 118 8.91 -7.85 1.56
N VAL A 119 7.76 -7.20 1.73
CA VAL A 119 6.73 -7.66 2.67
C VAL A 119 6.31 -9.10 2.35
N LEU A 120 6.01 -9.39 1.09
CA LEU A 120 5.60 -10.71 0.64
C LEU A 120 6.71 -11.76 0.86
N ARG A 121 7.96 -11.44 0.50
CA ARG A 121 9.09 -12.36 0.71
C ARG A 121 9.38 -12.63 2.18
N VAL A 122 9.33 -11.60 3.04
CA VAL A 122 9.48 -11.76 4.50
C VAL A 122 8.35 -12.62 5.08
N ALA A 123 7.14 -12.51 4.54
CA ALA A 123 6.01 -13.37 4.90
C ALA A 123 6.14 -14.81 4.35
N GLY A 124 7.19 -15.11 3.58
CA GLY A 124 7.46 -16.44 3.02
C GLY A 124 6.75 -16.73 1.70
N VAL A 125 6.21 -15.71 1.02
CA VAL A 125 5.58 -15.87 -0.30
C VAL A 125 6.64 -16.11 -1.37
N THR A 126 6.37 -17.08 -2.23
CA THR A 126 7.24 -17.51 -3.34
C THR A 126 6.44 -17.62 -4.65
N GLU A 127 7.12 -17.91 -5.76
CA GLU A 127 6.50 -18.19 -7.05
C GLU A 127 5.59 -19.44 -7.05
N ALA A 128 5.75 -20.33 -6.08
CA ALA A 128 4.88 -21.51 -5.92
C ALA A 128 3.53 -21.18 -5.28
N ASP A 129 3.37 -19.98 -4.74
CA ASP A 129 2.15 -19.58 -4.04
C ASP A 129 1.06 -19.05 -4.98
N LYS A 130 -0.19 -19.24 -4.55
CA LYS A 130 -1.37 -18.72 -5.20
C LYS A 130 -2.06 -17.77 -4.24
N LEU A 131 -2.10 -16.47 -4.60
CA LEU A 131 -2.67 -15.43 -3.75
C LEU A 131 -4.09 -15.11 -4.19
N PHE A 132 -5.04 -15.19 -3.27
CA PHE A 132 -6.42 -14.79 -3.50
C PHE A 132 -6.69 -13.41 -2.91
N PHE A 133 -7.31 -12.54 -3.72
CA PHE A 133 -7.64 -11.16 -3.37
C PHE A 133 -9.16 -10.94 -3.42
N PRO A 134 -9.88 -11.15 -2.32
CA PRO A 134 -11.35 -11.18 -2.26
C PRO A 134 -11.97 -9.78 -2.25
N PHE A 135 -11.57 -8.90 -3.15
CA PHE A 135 -12.13 -7.54 -3.26
C PHE A 135 -12.14 -7.06 -4.70
N SER A 136 -12.97 -6.04 -4.95
CA SER A 136 -13.00 -5.36 -6.24
C SER A 136 -11.90 -4.33 -6.32
N PHE A 137 -11.10 -4.40 -7.37
CA PHE A 137 -10.09 -3.40 -7.67
C PHE A 137 -10.77 -2.15 -8.21
N GLY A 138 -10.92 -1.14 -7.37
CA GLY A 138 -11.50 0.15 -7.71
C GLY A 138 -10.43 1.25 -7.81
N PRO A 139 -10.82 2.52 -7.71
CA PRO A 139 -9.90 3.65 -7.79
C PRO A 139 -9.04 3.81 -6.51
N PHE A 140 -9.18 2.91 -5.55
CA PHE A 140 -8.45 2.94 -4.29
C PHE A 140 -7.10 2.25 -4.45
N LEU A 141 -6.05 2.83 -3.85
CA LEU A 141 -4.71 2.24 -3.86
C LEU A 141 -4.74 0.80 -3.34
N GLY A 142 -5.32 0.61 -2.16
CA GLY A 142 -5.62 -0.68 -1.55
C GLY A 142 -4.60 -1.77 -1.84
N PHE A 143 -5.11 -2.92 -2.27
CA PHE A 143 -4.28 -4.08 -2.57
C PHE A 143 -3.74 -4.15 -4.01
N TRP A 144 -3.89 -3.10 -4.83
CA TRP A 144 -3.26 -3.06 -6.16
C TRP A 144 -1.75 -3.34 -6.08
N LEU A 145 -1.07 -2.72 -5.11
CA LEU A 145 0.36 -2.91 -4.90
C LEU A 145 0.70 -4.34 -4.49
N ALA A 146 -0.08 -4.94 -3.58
CA ALA A 146 0.13 -6.33 -3.17
C ALA A 146 -0.09 -7.30 -4.33
N PHE A 147 -1.12 -7.08 -5.14
CA PHE A 147 -1.44 -7.88 -6.31
C PHE A 147 -0.33 -7.83 -7.35
N GLU A 148 0.08 -6.64 -7.77
CA GLU A 148 1.13 -6.48 -8.78
C GLU A 148 2.51 -6.91 -8.25
N ALA A 149 2.81 -6.69 -6.97
CA ALA A 149 4.06 -7.17 -6.37
C ALA A 149 4.12 -8.70 -6.32
N ALA A 150 3.01 -9.38 -6.01
CA ALA A 150 2.93 -10.84 -6.05
C ALA A 150 3.14 -11.38 -7.48
N GLN A 151 2.57 -10.72 -8.49
CA GLN A 151 2.84 -11.07 -9.90
C GLN A 151 4.33 -10.91 -10.25
N LYS A 152 5.00 -9.87 -9.76
CA LYS A 152 6.45 -9.69 -9.96
C LYS A 152 7.30 -10.76 -9.28
N ILE A 153 6.83 -11.33 -8.17
CA ILE A 153 7.48 -12.48 -7.52
C ILE A 153 7.32 -13.75 -8.37
N GLY A 154 6.34 -13.79 -9.26
CA GLY A 154 5.99 -14.97 -10.07
C GLY A 154 4.83 -15.79 -9.51
N SER A 155 4.18 -15.32 -8.43
CA SER A 155 3.05 -16.01 -7.82
C SER A 155 1.79 -15.88 -8.69
N LEU A 156 0.92 -16.89 -8.68
CA LEU A 156 -0.39 -16.81 -9.33
C LEU A 156 -1.35 -15.94 -8.52
N CYS A 157 -1.83 -14.87 -9.11
CA CYS A 157 -2.74 -13.93 -8.45
C CYS A 157 -4.19 -14.13 -8.93
N LEU A 158 -5.09 -14.36 -8.00
CA LEU A 158 -6.50 -14.68 -8.21
C LEU A 158 -7.38 -13.51 -7.73
N PRO A 159 -7.96 -12.69 -8.64
CA PRO A 159 -8.85 -11.60 -8.24
C PRO A 159 -10.25 -12.14 -7.93
N GLY A 160 -10.80 -11.77 -6.77
CA GLY A 160 -12.16 -12.15 -6.33
C GLY A 160 -13.19 -11.02 -6.48
N GLY A 161 -12.95 -10.02 -7.33
CA GLY A 161 -13.88 -8.93 -7.56
C GLY A 161 -15.20 -9.37 -8.13
N GLY A 162 -16.30 -8.75 -7.69
CA GLY A 162 -17.66 -9.06 -8.19
C GLY A 162 -18.27 -10.37 -7.67
N MET A 163 -17.52 -11.21 -6.97
CA MET A 163 -18.02 -12.47 -6.42
C MET A 163 -18.70 -12.26 -5.05
N SER A 164 -19.72 -13.08 -4.73
CA SER A 164 -20.24 -13.20 -3.37
C SER A 164 -19.21 -13.84 -2.44
N SER A 165 -19.34 -13.64 -1.11
CA SER A 165 -18.41 -14.22 -0.13
C SER A 165 -18.41 -15.76 -0.16
N ALA A 166 -19.56 -16.38 -0.39
CA ALA A 166 -19.65 -17.84 -0.56
C ALA A 166 -18.91 -18.30 -1.84
N THR A 167 -19.07 -17.58 -2.96
CA THR A 167 -18.34 -17.88 -4.18
C THR A 167 -16.83 -17.69 -4.03
N ARG A 168 -16.41 -16.66 -3.31
CA ARG A 168 -14.99 -16.43 -2.99
C ARG A 168 -14.39 -17.57 -2.17
N LEU A 169 -15.13 -18.06 -1.17
CA LEU A 169 -14.68 -19.23 -0.39
C LEU A 169 -14.49 -20.45 -1.29
N ARG A 170 -15.49 -20.79 -2.11
CA ARG A 170 -15.37 -21.92 -3.04
C ARG A 170 -14.18 -21.75 -3.99
N ALA A 171 -13.98 -20.53 -4.52
CA ALA A 171 -12.84 -20.25 -5.40
C ALA A 171 -11.47 -20.43 -4.70
N ILE A 172 -11.36 -20.15 -3.40
CA ILE A 172 -10.15 -20.42 -2.61
C ILE A 172 -9.81 -21.92 -2.65
N PHE A 173 -10.80 -22.79 -2.46
CA PHE A 173 -10.61 -24.24 -2.52
C PHE A 173 -10.38 -24.74 -3.97
N ASP A 174 -11.21 -24.32 -4.90
CA ASP A 174 -11.16 -24.77 -6.30
C ASP A 174 -9.82 -24.45 -6.97
N HIS A 175 -9.26 -23.27 -6.68
CA HIS A 175 -7.96 -22.87 -7.21
C HIS A 175 -6.77 -23.30 -6.33
N GLY A 176 -7.02 -23.79 -5.14
CA GLY A 176 -5.98 -24.17 -4.18
C GLY A 176 -5.16 -22.96 -3.76
N ALA A 177 -5.82 -21.84 -3.41
CA ALA A 177 -5.16 -20.62 -2.98
C ALA A 177 -4.42 -20.82 -1.66
N THR A 178 -3.12 -20.52 -1.62
CA THR A 178 -2.27 -20.73 -0.44
C THR A 178 -2.12 -19.50 0.43
N VAL A 179 -2.44 -18.33 -0.11
CA VAL A 179 -2.36 -17.04 0.59
C VAL A 179 -3.65 -16.27 0.36
N LEU A 180 -4.22 -15.73 1.44
CA LEU A 180 -5.38 -14.86 1.40
C LEU A 180 -4.97 -13.44 1.80
N CYS A 181 -5.24 -12.44 0.93
CA CYS A 181 -4.97 -11.03 1.19
C CYS A 181 -6.29 -10.27 1.35
N CYS A 182 -6.63 -9.83 2.57
CA CYS A 182 -7.88 -9.12 2.81
C CYS A 182 -7.78 -8.17 4.02
N THR A 183 -8.90 -7.53 4.41
CA THR A 183 -8.97 -6.82 5.68
C THR A 183 -9.25 -7.81 6.82
N PRO A 184 -8.83 -7.52 8.07
CA PRO A 184 -9.14 -8.37 9.23
C PRO A 184 -10.63 -8.67 9.38
N THR A 185 -11.48 -7.64 9.29
CA THR A 185 -12.94 -7.85 9.42
C THR A 185 -13.51 -8.71 8.29
N TYR A 186 -12.94 -8.62 7.09
CA TYR A 186 -13.38 -9.48 5.99
C TYR A 186 -12.95 -10.94 6.16
N ALA A 187 -11.80 -11.19 6.77
CA ALA A 187 -11.37 -12.54 7.12
C ALA A 187 -12.35 -13.19 8.11
N LEU A 188 -12.77 -12.46 9.15
CA LEU A 188 -13.80 -12.92 10.09
C LEU A 188 -15.13 -13.19 9.39
N HIS A 189 -15.55 -12.27 8.52
CA HIS A 189 -16.78 -12.44 7.74
C HIS A 189 -16.74 -13.70 6.86
N LEU A 190 -15.60 -14.03 6.27
CA LEU A 190 -15.44 -15.27 5.50
C LEU A 190 -15.61 -16.51 6.40
N ALA A 191 -15.12 -16.48 7.64
CA ALA A 191 -15.31 -17.56 8.57
C ALA A 191 -16.80 -17.74 8.97
N GLU A 192 -17.53 -16.64 9.19
CA GLU A 192 -18.98 -16.66 9.44
C GLU A 192 -19.74 -17.26 8.24
N VAL A 193 -19.41 -16.85 7.03
CA VAL A 193 -20.01 -17.38 5.80
C VAL A 193 -19.67 -18.87 5.62
N ALA A 194 -18.44 -19.29 5.92
CA ALA A 194 -18.06 -20.70 5.88
C ALA A 194 -18.91 -21.55 6.83
N ALA A 195 -19.14 -21.06 8.06
CA ALA A 195 -20.01 -21.72 9.02
C ALA A 195 -21.46 -21.85 8.52
N ALA A 196 -22.00 -20.76 7.94
CA ALA A 196 -23.36 -20.74 7.39
C ALA A 196 -23.52 -21.69 6.19
N GLU A 197 -22.51 -21.75 5.31
CA GLU A 197 -22.47 -22.60 4.11
C GLU A 197 -21.99 -24.03 4.41
N LYS A 198 -21.65 -24.34 5.68
CA LYS A 198 -21.11 -25.65 6.11
C LYS A 198 -19.83 -26.03 5.37
N ILE A 199 -18.97 -25.04 5.08
CA ILE A 199 -17.65 -25.24 4.48
C ILE A 199 -16.65 -25.46 5.61
N ASP A 200 -15.93 -26.58 5.59
CA ASP A 200 -14.91 -26.92 6.59
C ASP A 200 -13.60 -26.20 6.26
N LEU A 201 -13.32 -25.13 7.01
CA LEU A 201 -12.09 -24.34 6.85
C LEU A 201 -10.82 -25.10 7.28
N THR A 202 -10.93 -26.17 8.06
CA THR A 202 -9.75 -26.96 8.47
C THR A 202 -9.10 -27.69 7.29
N THR A 203 -9.84 -27.86 6.20
CA THR A 203 -9.35 -28.45 4.96
C THR A 203 -8.86 -27.39 3.94
N SER A 204 -8.86 -26.11 4.33
CA SER A 204 -8.44 -25.02 3.46
C SER A 204 -6.97 -25.13 3.06
N PRO A 205 -6.63 -24.88 1.80
CA PRO A 205 -5.24 -24.81 1.34
C PRO A 205 -4.50 -23.54 1.81
N VAL A 206 -5.21 -22.57 2.40
CA VAL A 206 -4.62 -21.30 2.87
C VAL A 206 -3.71 -21.55 4.06
N LYS A 207 -2.44 -21.22 3.89
CA LYS A 207 -1.40 -21.32 4.93
C LYS A 207 -0.93 -19.96 5.45
N LEU A 208 -1.31 -18.87 4.78
CA LEU A 208 -0.90 -17.52 5.14
C LEU A 208 -2.06 -16.54 4.93
N LEU A 209 -2.34 -15.74 5.95
CA LEU A 209 -3.29 -14.65 5.90
C LEU A 209 -2.53 -13.32 6.00
N LEU A 210 -2.59 -12.51 4.95
CA LEU A 210 -2.04 -11.16 4.91
C LEU A 210 -3.17 -10.16 5.09
N VAL A 211 -3.16 -9.45 6.21
CA VAL A 211 -4.21 -8.49 6.55
C VAL A 211 -3.69 -7.05 6.56
N ALA A 212 -4.50 -6.15 6.01
CA ALA A 212 -4.21 -4.72 5.96
C ALA A 212 -5.51 -3.90 5.86
N GLY A 213 -5.37 -2.57 5.96
CA GLY A 213 -6.46 -1.61 5.74
C GLY A 213 -7.16 -1.14 7.02
N GLU A 214 -7.08 -1.90 8.09
CA GLU A 214 -7.66 -1.57 9.40
C GLU A 214 -6.88 -2.27 10.53
N PRO A 215 -6.98 -1.80 11.79
CA PRO A 215 -6.45 -2.53 12.94
C PRO A 215 -7.21 -3.86 13.12
N GLY A 216 -6.53 -4.90 13.57
CA GLY A 216 -7.25 -6.14 13.87
C GLY A 216 -6.37 -7.38 13.95
N GLY A 217 -5.45 -7.57 13.01
CA GLY A 217 -4.61 -8.78 12.96
C GLY A 217 -3.75 -9.03 14.20
N SER A 218 -3.49 -8.00 15.02
CA SER A 218 -2.74 -8.10 16.29
C SER A 218 -3.60 -7.81 17.54
N ILE A 219 -4.91 -7.59 17.38
CA ILE A 219 -5.79 -7.31 18.52
C ILE A 219 -6.20 -8.64 19.17
N PRO A 220 -6.05 -8.79 20.52
CA PRO A 220 -6.35 -10.04 21.20
C PRO A 220 -7.76 -10.61 20.95
N SER A 221 -8.75 -9.75 20.71
CA SER A 221 -10.13 -10.16 20.40
C SER A 221 -10.29 -10.79 19.01
N VAL A 222 -9.32 -10.66 18.13
CA VAL A 222 -9.32 -11.20 16.75
C VAL A 222 -8.41 -12.45 16.64
N MET A 223 -7.44 -12.61 17.54
CA MET A 223 -6.48 -13.73 17.52
C MET A 223 -7.03 -15.11 17.90
N PRO A 224 -8.16 -15.30 18.57
CA PRO A 224 -8.69 -16.63 18.90
C PRO A 224 -9.28 -17.41 17.72
N TRP A 225 -9.30 -16.87 16.53
CA TRP A 225 -9.92 -17.47 15.31
C TRP A 225 -8.88 -18.03 14.35
#